data_3881cf2ab4a5643b5f691713ced315b8
#
_entry.id   3881cf2ab4a5643b5f691713ced315b8
#
_cell.length_a   1.000
_cell.length_b   1.000
_cell.length_c   1.000
_cell.angle_alpha   90.00
_cell.angle_beta   90.00
_cell.angle_gamma   90.00
#
_symmetry.space_group_name_H-M   'P 1'
#
loop_
_entity.id
_entity.type
_entity.pdbx_description
1 polymer ?
#
loop_
_entity_poly.entity_id
_entity_poly.type
_entity_poly.pdbx_seq_one_letter_code
_entity_poly.pdbx_strand_id
1 'polypeptide(L)'
;MLSVIKARGVSMQPAIDDGDYLITKKPRTYRAGLIYVIEHIDLGRIVKRLERIDGAHGYFSGDNKASTPQSLIGKVELSRIRAQVIYVVGSSGLRRP
;
A
#
# COMPACT_ATOMS: atom_id res chain seq x y z
N MET A 1 -2.92 15.47 -8.44
CA MET A 1 -3.09 14.66 -9.65
C MET A 1 -3.26 13.20 -9.28
N LEU A 2 -4.18 12.53 -9.95
CA LEU A 2 -4.40 11.11 -9.75
C LEU A 2 -3.54 10.28 -10.70
N SER A 3 -3.15 9.11 -10.25
CA SER A 3 -2.42 8.15 -11.07
C SER A 3 -3.09 6.79 -10.97
N VAL A 4 -2.79 5.91 -11.92
CA VAL A 4 -3.32 4.55 -11.94
C VAL A 4 -2.16 3.58 -12.03
N ILE A 5 -2.15 2.59 -11.14
CA ILE A 5 -1.18 1.50 -11.20
C ILE A 5 -1.92 0.16 -11.14
N LYS A 6 -1.29 -0.88 -11.68
CA LYS A 6 -1.84 -2.24 -11.64
C LYS A 6 -1.26 -2.98 -10.44
N ALA A 7 -2.12 -3.56 -9.63
CA ALA A 7 -1.70 -4.36 -8.48
C ALA A 7 -1.16 -5.71 -8.95
N ARG A 8 -0.09 -6.18 -8.33
CA ARG A 8 0.51 -7.48 -8.58
C ARG A 8 0.65 -8.23 -7.27
N GLY A 9 0.36 -9.53 -7.32
CA GLY A 9 0.47 -10.41 -6.17
C GLY A 9 -0.78 -10.37 -5.29
N VAL A 10 -0.71 -11.08 -4.18
CA VAL A 10 -1.88 -11.36 -3.35
C VAL A 10 -1.73 -10.83 -1.92
N SER A 11 -0.69 -10.04 -1.65
CA SER A 11 -0.37 -9.59 -0.29
C SER A 11 -1.45 -8.73 0.34
N MET A 12 -2.29 -8.09 -0.47
CA MET A 12 -3.35 -7.20 0.02
C MET A 12 -4.75 -7.79 -0.10
N GLN A 13 -4.86 -9.07 -0.42
CA GLN A 13 -6.18 -9.73 -0.42
C GLN A 13 -6.74 -9.77 1.01
N PRO A 14 -8.04 -9.57 1.18
CA PRO A 14 -9.08 -9.40 0.15
C PRO A 14 -9.29 -7.94 -0.29
N ALA A 15 -8.63 -6.96 0.28
CA ALA A 15 -8.86 -5.55 -0.06
C ALA A 15 -8.48 -5.26 -1.52
N ILE A 16 -7.38 -5.85 -1.99
CA ILE A 16 -6.88 -5.69 -3.36
C ILE A 16 -6.51 -7.06 -3.90
N ASP A 17 -7.03 -7.41 -5.08
CA ASP A 17 -6.67 -8.64 -5.76
C ASP A 17 -5.58 -8.42 -6.80
N ASP A 18 -4.86 -9.48 -7.13
CA ASP A 18 -3.89 -9.45 -8.22
C ASP A 18 -4.59 -9.01 -9.51
N GLY A 19 -4.00 -8.05 -10.20
CA GLY A 19 -4.56 -7.53 -11.44
C GLY A 19 -5.54 -6.37 -11.29
N ASP A 20 -5.96 -6.03 -10.08
CA ASP A 20 -6.78 -4.84 -9.86
C ASP A 20 -6.02 -3.59 -10.25
N TYR A 21 -6.75 -2.56 -10.67
CA TYR A 21 -6.15 -1.24 -10.90
C TYR A 21 -6.38 -0.38 -9.67
N LEU A 22 -5.34 0.35 -9.28
CA LEU A 22 -5.37 1.22 -8.11
C LEU A 22 -5.33 2.67 -8.57
N ILE A 23 -6.32 3.45 -8.11
CA ILE A 23 -6.30 4.88 -8.32
C ILE A 23 -5.62 5.50 -7.11
N THR A 24 -4.56 6.26 -7.36
CA THR A 24 -3.68 6.77 -6.32
C THR A 24 -3.57 8.27 -6.39
N LYS A 25 -3.24 8.88 -5.26
CA LYS A 25 -2.92 10.30 -5.19
C LYS A 25 -1.71 10.52 -4.27
N LYS A 26 -1.05 11.66 -4.42
CA LYS A 26 0.00 12.05 -3.50
C LYS A 26 -0.64 12.36 -2.14
N PRO A 27 -0.20 11.74 -1.04
CA PRO A 27 -0.81 11.98 0.27
C PRO A 27 -0.36 13.34 0.82
N ARG A 28 -1.27 14.03 1.52
CA ARG A 28 -0.94 15.25 2.26
C ARG A 28 -0.46 14.90 3.67
N THR A 29 -1.05 13.87 4.24
CA THR A 29 -0.72 13.35 5.57
C THR A 29 -0.68 11.84 5.50
N TYR A 30 -0.06 11.23 6.51
CA TYR A 30 0.01 9.79 6.62
C TYR A 30 -0.85 9.34 7.78
N ARG A 31 -1.70 8.33 7.56
CA ARG A 31 -2.65 7.86 8.57
C ARG A 31 -2.63 6.34 8.65
N ALA A 32 -2.56 5.82 9.88
CA ALA A 32 -2.70 4.39 10.12
C ALA A 32 -4.04 3.89 9.59
N GLY A 33 -4.04 2.69 9.03
CA GLY A 33 -5.21 2.06 8.44
C GLY A 33 -5.37 2.32 6.95
N LEU A 34 -4.66 3.26 6.37
CA LEU A 34 -4.72 3.52 4.93
C LEU A 34 -3.67 2.72 4.17
N ILE A 35 -3.90 2.55 2.87
CA ILE A 35 -3.02 1.77 1.98
C ILE A 35 -2.17 2.71 1.16
N TYR A 36 -0.87 2.42 1.10
CA TYR A 36 0.10 3.25 0.40
C TYR A 36 0.96 2.44 -0.56
N VAL A 37 1.41 3.13 -1.61
CA VAL A 37 2.44 2.65 -2.51
C VAL A 37 3.78 3.13 -1.96
N ILE A 38 4.69 2.21 -1.72
CA ILE A 38 5.98 2.47 -1.07
C ILE A 38 7.09 2.04 -1.99
N GLU A 39 8.17 2.82 -2.05
CA GLU A 39 9.41 2.41 -2.69
C GLU A 39 10.34 1.87 -1.61
N HIS A 40 10.25 0.57 -1.36
CA HIS A 40 11.04 -0.09 -0.32
C HIS A 40 12.49 -0.25 -0.77
N ILE A 41 13.42 -0.01 0.15
CA ILE A 41 14.85 -0.03 -0.19
C ILE A 41 15.32 -1.39 -0.73
N ASP A 42 14.74 -2.48 -0.22
CA ASP A 42 15.12 -3.83 -0.61
C ASP A 42 14.09 -4.52 -1.51
N LEU A 43 12.81 -4.26 -1.29
CA LEU A 43 11.73 -4.96 -1.95
C LEU A 43 11.21 -4.24 -3.21
N GLY A 44 11.66 -3.01 -3.45
CA GLY A 44 11.16 -2.21 -4.56
C GLY A 44 9.77 -1.66 -4.28
N ARG A 45 8.99 -1.46 -5.35
CA ARG A 45 7.64 -0.92 -5.20
C ARG A 45 6.69 -1.98 -4.62
N ILE A 46 6.14 -1.69 -3.47
CA ILE A 46 5.17 -2.54 -2.79
C ILE A 46 3.94 -1.72 -2.41
N VAL A 47 2.81 -2.39 -2.23
CA VAL A 47 1.56 -1.80 -1.77
C VAL A 47 1.21 -2.47 -0.44
N LYS A 48 1.12 -1.68 0.61
CA LYS A 48 0.91 -2.19 1.97
C LYS A 48 0.04 -1.24 2.78
N ARG A 49 -0.51 -1.76 3.87
CA ARG A 49 -1.31 -0.95 4.81
C ARG A 49 -0.41 -0.40 5.89
N LEU A 50 -0.55 0.89 6.19
CA LEU A 50 0.17 1.53 7.28
C LEU A 50 -0.45 1.11 8.61
N GLU A 51 0.35 0.52 9.48
CA GLU A 51 -0.09 0.08 10.80
C GLU A 51 0.10 1.14 11.87
N ARG A 52 1.27 1.77 11.89
CA ARG A 52 1.58 2.83 12.85
C ARG A 52 2.73 3.70 12.35
N ILE A 53 2.81 4.89 12.92
CA ILE A 53 3.88 5.85 12.64
C ILE A 53 4.67 6.05 13.92
N ASP A 54 5.99 6.10 13.78
CA ASP A 54 6.92 6.39 14.86
C ASP A 54 7.95 7.40 14.34
N GLY A 55 7.75 8.67 14.70
CA GLY A 55 8.61 9.74 14.20
C GLY A 55 8.56 9.85 12.68
N ALA A 56 9.72 9.73 12.03
CA ALA A 56 9.85 9.83 10.58
C ALA A 56 9.67 8.48 9.87
N HIS A 57 9.24 7.43 10.57
CA HIS A 57 9.13 6.09 10.03
C HIS A 57 7.70 5.56 10.17
N GLY A 58 7.33 4.67 9.25
CA GLY A 58 6.08 3.92 9.30
C GLY A 58 6.34 2.42 9.33
N TYR A 59 5.39 1.69 9.91
CA TYR A 59 5.39 0.22 9.93
C TYR A 59 4.20 -0.26 9.13
N PHE A 60 4.45 -1.16 8.17
CA PHE A 60 3.46 -1.57 7.18
C PHE A 60 3.25 -3.07 7.20
N SER A 61 2.08 -3.51 6.77
CA SER A 61 1.76 -4.93 6.63
C SER A 61 0.87 -5.16 5.41
N GLY A 62 0.87 -6.40 4.94
CA GLY A 62 -0.12 -6.84 3.95
C GLY A 62 -1.37 -7.34 4.66
N ASP A 63 -2.54 -7.17 4.04
CA ASP A 63 -3.80 -7.65 4.58
C ASP A 63 -3.89 -9.19 4.55
N ASN A 64 -3.22 -9.81 3.59
CA ASN A 64 -3.18 -11.26 3.48
C ASN A 64 -2.16 -11.82 4.46
N LYS A 65 -2.58 -12.80 5.28
CA LYS A 65 -1.71 -13.44 6.26
C LYS A 65 -0.49 -14.14 5.63
N ALA A 66 -0.58 -14.49 4.35
CA ALA A 66 0.52 -15.11 3.61
C ALA A 66 1.48 -14.07 2.99
N SER A 67 1.28 -12.78 3.25
CA SER A 67 2.16 -11.75 2.70
C SER A 67 3.52 -11.73 3.39
N THR A 68 4.45 -10.93 2.84
CA THR A 68 5.76 -10.70 3.45
C THR A 68 5.60 -10.27 4.90
N PRO A 69 6.24 -10.96 5.86
CA PRO A 69 6.12 -10.60 7.27
C PRO A 69 6.56 -9.15 7.51
N GLN A 70 5.90 -8.50 8.46
CA GLN A 70 6.23 -7.14 8.85
C GLN A 70 7.69 -7.00 9.26
N SER A 71 8.26 -8.03 9.87
CA SER A 71 9.68 -8.04 10.27
C SER A 71 10.63 -7.92 9.09
N LEU A 72 10.27 -8.41 7.91
CA LEU A 72 11.08 -8.29 6.69
C LEU A 72 10.87 -6.95 5.99
N ILE A 73 9.71 -6.35 6.14
CA ILE A 73 9.45 -5.01 5.64
C ILE A 73 10.22 -4.00 6.50
N GLY A 74 10.21 -4.19 7.80
CA GLY A 74 10.87 -3.33 8.77
C GLY A 74 10.24 -1.96 8.85
N LYS A 75 10.95 -1.02 9.48
CA LYS A 75 10.53 0.38 9.50
C LYS A 75 10.91 1.03 8.18
N VAL A 76 9.99 1.85 7.66
CA VAL A 76 10.15 2.51 6.38
C VAL A 76 10.11 4.02 6.60
N GLU A 77 11.08 4.74 6.07
CA GLU A 77 11.05 6.20 6.11
C GLU A 77 9.78 6.71 5.40
N LEU A 78 9.07 7.64 6.02
CA LEU A 78 7.85 8.20 5.43
C LEU A 78 8.12 8.85 4.07
N SER A 79 9.35 9.33 3.83
CA SER A 79 9.76 9.88 2.54
C SER A 79 9.72 8.87 1.39
N ARG A 80 9.67 7.57 1.70
CA ARG A 80 9.56 6.51 0.70
C ARG A 80 8.13 6.20 0.28
N ILE A 81 7.15 6.82 0.92
CA ILE A 81 5.76 6.70 0.50
C ILE A 81 5.57 7.53 -0.76
N ARG A 82 5.12 6.89 -1.83
CA ARG A 82 4.94 7.54 -3.14
C ARG A 82 3.53 7.99 -3.39
N ALA A 83 2.55 7.22 -2.92
CA ALA A 83 1.15 7.52 -3.19
C ALA A 83 0.24 6.83 -2.16
N GLN A 84 -0.97 7.34 -2.03
CA GLN A 84 -2.04 6.73 -1.25
C GLN A 84 -3.04 6.10 -2.22
N VAL A 85 -3.46 4.88 -1.94
CA VAL A 85 -4.51 4.22 -2.72
C VAL A 85 -5.86 4.73 -2.26
N ILE A 86 -6.61 5.38 -3.16
CA ILE A 86 -7.91 5.96 -2.83
C ILE A 86 -9.08 5.14 -3.37
N TYR A 87 -8.89 4.45 -4.50
CA TYR A 87 -9.90 3.56 -5.07
C TYR A 87 -9.25 2.34 -5.68
N VAL A 88 -10.03 1.26 -5.72
CA VAL A 88 -9.65 -0.01 -6.36
C VAL A 88 -10.66 -0.29 -7.46
N VAL A 89 -10.18 -0.59 -8.66
CA VAL A 89 -11.01 -0.99 -9.80
C VAL A 89 -10.69 -2.45 -10.09
N GLY A 90 -11.64 -3.31 -9.79
CA GLY A 90 -11.53 -4.75 -10.00
C GLY A 90 -12.62 -5.27 -10.91
N SER A 91 -12.74 -6.60 -10.96
CA SER A 91 -13.75 -7.27 -11.80
C SER A 91 -15.18 -6.88 -11.44
N SER A 92 -15.44 -6.49 -10.20
CA SER A 92 -16.77 -6.06 -9.75
C SER A 92 -16.97 -4.55 -9.81
N GLY A 93 -16.02 -3.80 -10.37
CA GLY A 93 -16.11 -2.36 -10.55
C GLY A 93 -15.26 -1.56 -9.58
N LEU A 94 -15.66 -0.31 -9.37
CA LEU A 94 -14.93 0.66 -8.53
C LEU A 94 -15.38 0.51 -7.08
N ARG A 95 -14.41 0.49 -6.16
CA ARG A 95 -14.68 0.46 -4.73
C ARG A 95 -13.60 1.20 -3.95
N ARG A 96 -13.89 1.53 -2.69
CA ARG A 96 -12.87 2.00 -1.75
C ARG A 96 -12.11 0.80 -1.19
N PRO A 97 -10.81 0.96 -0.94
CA PRO A 97 -10.01 -0.11 -0.37
C PRO A 97 -10.40 -0.44 1.07
#